data_0d3a2b3638178ec6a9d048c24a494d6d
#
_entry.id   0d3a2b3638178ec6a9d048c24a494d6d
#
_cell.length_a   1.000
_cell.length_b   1.000
_cell.length_c   1.000
_cell.angle_alpha   90.00
_cell.angle_beta   90.00
_cell.angle_gamma   90.00
#
_symmetry.space_group_name_H-M   'P 1'
#
loop_
_entity.id
_entity.type
_entity.pdbx_description
1 polymer ?
#
loop_
_entity_poly.entity_id
_entity_poly.type
_entity_poly.pdbx_seq_one_letter_code
_entity_poly.pdbx_strand_id
1 'polypeptide(L)'
;KYCHNPDTWAKACGSMDAPKEGENWQRAKDVLEKAKRYKAYWKKNGGITVSGGEALLQIDFLLELFTLAKKEGIHTCLDTSGNPFTTEEPFFSKFEKLMEVTDLVMLDIKEMDAKRHRELTGQDNANILEMARYLSDHGKVMWIRHVLVPGVTDQEEDLLALRDFVASLKTVDRVEILPYHTLGVFKWKELGLPYGLEDAEPPTKEQVERAKKLLGIA
;
A
#
# COMPACT_ATOMS: atom_id res chain seq x y z
N LYS A 1 3.08 4.82 -13.18
CA LYS A 1 3.62 4.27 -14.46
C LYS A 1 3.75 2.74 -14.45
N TYR A 2 3.77 2.07 -13.27
CA TYR A 2 4.02 0.63 -13.14
C TYR A 2 3.03 -0.12 -12.24
N CYS A 3 1.80 0.37 -12.11
CA CYS A 3 0.80 -0.32 -11.30
C CYS A 3 0.58 -1.75 -11.84
N HIS A 4 0.62 -2.75 -10.94
CA HIS A 4 0.35 -4.15 -11.33
C HIS A 4 -1.14 -4.44 -11.51
N ASN A 5 -2.01 -3.56 -11.05
CA ASN A 5 -3.45 -3.70 -11.09
C ASN A 5 -4.14 -2.47 -11.70
N PRO A 6 -3.81 -2.05 -12.93
CA PRO A 6 -4.46 -0.92 -13.58
C PRO A 6 -5.95 -1.18 -13.83
N ASP A 7 -6.37 -2.43 -13.87
CA ASP A 7 -7.76 -2.89 -13.91
C ASP A 7 -8.60 -2.41 -12.72
N THR A 8 -7.95 -2.06 -11.59
CA THR A 8 -8.63 -1.52 -10.40
C THR A 8 -8.81 0.00 -10.40
N TRP A 9 -8.36 0.70 -11.43
CA TRP A 9 -8.49 2.17 -11.51
C TRP A 9 -9.91 2.62 -11.86
N ALA A 10 -10.69 1.75 -12.50
CA ALA A 10 -12.08 2.05 -12.80
C ALA A 10 -12.85 2.23 -11.48
N LYS A 11 -13.45 3.41 -11.30
CA LYS A 11 -14.29 3.68 -10.14
C LYS A 11 -15.56 2.84 -10.23
N ALA A 12 -15.85 2.06 -9.20
CA ALA A 12 -17.12 1.38 -9.07
C ALA A 12 -18.27 2.40 -9.09
N CYS A 13 -19.26 2.19 -9.90
CA CYS A 13 -20.39 3.09 -10.08
C CYS A 13 -21.75 2.37 -9.98
N GLY A 14 -21.75 1.06 -9.69
CA GLY A 14 -22.91 0.28 -9.26
C GLY A 14 -23.11 0.29 -7.75
N SER A 15 -23.91 -0.64 -7.27
CA SER A 15 -24.14 -0.89 -5.84
C SER A 15 -24.23 -2.39 -5.59
N MET A 16 -24.31 -2.78 -4.31
CA MET A 16 -24.48 -4.19 -3.95
C MET A 16 -25.77 -4.80 -4.51
N ASP A 17 -26.83 -4.01 -4.60
CA ASP A 17 -28.13 -4.45 -5.11
C ASP A 17 -28.25 -4.32 -6.63
N ALA A 18 -27.37 -3.50 -7.25
CA ALA A 18 -27.33 -3.26 -8.70
C ALA A 18 -25.87 -3.10 -9.17
N PRO A 19 -25.04 -4.16 -9.11
CA PRO A 19 -23.67 -4.10 -9.58
C PRO A 19 -23.64 -3.94 -11.11
N LYS A 20 -22.66 -3.17 -11.60
CA LYS A 20 -22.38 -3.10 -13.02
C LYS A 20 -21.47 -4.24 -13.45
N GLU A 21 -21.41 -4.48 -14.76
CA GLU A 21 -20.55 -5.51 -15.33
C GLU A 21 -19.09 -5.30 -14.86
N GLY A 22 -18.47 -6.38 -14.38
CA GLY A 22 -17.10 -6.38 -13.83
C GLY A 22 -16.99 -5.97 -12.37
N GLU A 23 -18.06 -5.46 -11.72
CA GLU A 23 -18.06 -5.14 -10.30
C GLU A 23 -18.41 -6.36 -9.45
N ASN A 24 -17.64 -6.56 -8.38
CA ASN A 24 -17.84 -7.63 -7.40
C ASN A 24 -18.09 -7.05 -6.00
N TRP A 25 -19.32 -6.68 -5.75
CA TRP A 25 -19.74 -6.15 -4.46
C TRP A 25 -19.87 -7.26 -3.41
N GLN A 26 -19.22 -7.09 -2.27
CA GLN A 26 -19.26 -8.06 -1.19
C GLN A 26 -19.46 -7.35 0.16
N ARG A 27 -20.16 -8.01 1.07
CA ARG A 27 -20.30 -7.52 2.45
C ARG A 27 -19.07 -7.89 3.27
N ALA A 28 -18.65 -7.04 4.18
CA ALA A 28 -17.48 -7.26 5.04
C ALA A 28 -17.55 -8.60 5.79
N LYS A 29 -18.74 -8.96 6.30
CA LYS A 29 -18.99 -10.25 6.96
C LYS A 29 -18.70 -11.44 6.03
N ASP A 30 -19.17 -11.38 4.79
CA ASP A 30 -18.99 -12.49 3.83
C ASP A 30 -17.52 -12.64 3.43
N VAL A 31 -16.81 -11.50 3.28
CA VAL A 31 -15.38 -11.49 3.03
C VAL A 31 -14.61 -12.11 4.21
N LEU A 32 -14.97 -11.75 5.45
CA LEU A 32 -14.33 -12.33 6.64
C LEU A 32 -14.56 -13.84 6.71
N GLU A 33 -15.79 -14.31 6.49
CA GLU A 33 -16.08 -15.75 6.49
C GLU A 33 -15.29 -16.51 5.41
N LYS A 34 -15.10 -15.92 4.23
CA LYS A 34 -14.23 -16.48 3.20
C LYS A 34 -12.78 -16.54 3.66
N ALA A 35 -12.25 -15.46 4.24
CA ALA A 35 -10.88 -15.39 4.73
C ALA A 35 -10.62 -16.42 5.84
N LYS A 36 -11.58 -16.66 6.73
CA LYS A 36 -11.49 -17.64 7.83
C LYS A 36 -11.29 -19.08 7.35
N ARG A 37 -11.67 -19.42 6.13
CA ARG A 37 -11.39 -20.75 5.55
C ARG A 37 -9.89 -21.04 5.46
N TYR A 38 -9.06 -20.00 5.43
CA TYR A 38 -7.60 -20.07 5.36
C TYR A 38 -6.93 -19.96 6.74
N LYS A 39 -7.70 -19.97 7.84
CA LYS A 39 -7.21 -19.77 9.22
C LYS A 39 -6.08 -20.75 9.58
N ALA A 40 -6.10 -21.97 9.04
CA ALA A 40 -5.04 -22.97 9.25
C ALA A 40 -3.64 -22.48 8.80
N TYR A 41 -3.58 -21.57 7.83
CA TYR A 41 -2.34 -20.99 7.31
C TYR A 41 -1.83 -19.79 8.11
N TRP A 42 -2.66 -19.19 8.97
CA TRP A 42 -2.29 -17.97 9.70
C TRP A 42 -1.33 -18.21 10.86
N LYS A 43 -1.17 -19.47 11.29
CA LYS A 43 -0.35 -19.85 12.46
C LYS A 43 -0.76 -19.02 13.69
N LYS A 44 0.24 -18.61 14.52
CA LYS A 44 -0.02 -17.86 15.76
C LYS A 44 -0.19 -16.35 15.54
N ASN A 45 0.46 -15.78 14.50
CA ASN A 45 0.56 -14.33 14.31
C ASN A 45 -0.02 -13.86 12.96
N GLY A 46 -0.71 -14.73 12.25
CA GLY A 46 -1.32 -14.37 10.98
C GLY A 46 -2.72 -13.80 11.15
N GLY A 47 -3.26 -13.30 10.04
CA GLY A 47 -4.57 -12.70 10.01
C GLY A 47 -4.95 -12.34 8.58
N ILE A 48 -5.56 -11.19 8.41
CA ILE A 48 -5.98 -10.68 7.11
C ILE A 48 -5.18 -9.43 6.74
N THR A 49 -4.73 -9.37 5.50
CA THR A 49 -4.19 -8.16 4.88
C THR A 49 -5.18 -7.70 3.82
N VAL A 50 -5.58 -6.44 3.89
CA VAL A 50 -6.38 -5.82 2.84
C VAL A 50 -5.50 -4.90 2.03
N SER A 51 -5.42 -5.21 0.74
CA SER A 51 -4.78 -4.42 -0.30
C SER A 51 -5.79 -4.14 -1.42
N GLY A 52 -5.35 -3.79 -2.60
CA GLY A 52 -6.26 -3.64 -3.74
C GLY A 52 -5.64 -2.76 -4.80
N GLY A 53 -6.41 -1.88 -5.44
CA GLY A 53 -5.89 -0.68 -6.08
C GLY A 53 -5.36 0.25 -4.99
N GLU A 54 -6.29 0.87 -4.25
CA GLU A 54 -5.99 1.61 -3.03
C GLU A 54 -7.10 1.32 -1.99
N ALA A 55 -6.74 0.63 -0.92
CA ALA A 55 -7.69 0.14 0.07
C ALA A 55 -8.39 1.30 0.82
N LEU A 56 -7.69 2.40 1.10
CA LEU A 56 -8.26 3.55 1.82
C LEU A 56 -9.38 4.26 1.06
N LEU A 57 -9.53 4.05 -0.25
CA LEU A 57 -10.70 4.53 -0.99
C LEU A 57 -12.01 3.86 -0.55
N GLN A 58 -11.92 2.73 0.13
CA GLN A 58 -13.06 2.00 0.69
C GLN A 58 -13.01 1.97 2.22
N ILE A 59 -12.72 3.13 2.84
CA ILE A 59 -12.46 3.23 4.29
C ILE A 59 -13.63 2.73 5.15
N ASP A 60 -14.88 2.92 4.74
CA ASP A 60 -16.05 2.43 5.47
C ASP A 60 -16.09 0.90 5.48
N PHE A 61 -15.79 0.27 4.35
CA PHE A 61 -15.69 -1.19 4.26
C PHE A 61 -14.53 -1.74 5.09
N LEU A 62 -13.37 -1.07 5.05
CA LEU A 62 -12.22 -1.45 5.87
C LEU A 62 -12.54 -1.41 7.36
N LEU A 63 -13.18 -0.32 7.81
CA LEU A 63 -13.56 -0.13 9.20
C LEU A 63 -14.51 -1.23 9.66
N GLU A 64 -15.53 -1.57 8.87
CA GLU A 64 -16.45 -2.67 9.16
C GLU A 64 -15.70 -4.01 9.21
N LEU A 65 -14.90 -4.34 8.19
CA LEU A 65 -14.18 -5.61 8.09
C LEU A 65 -13.20 -5.80 9.24
N PHE A 66 -12.38 -4.77 9.54
CA PHE A 66 -11.39 -4.86 10.62
C PHE A 66 -12.03 -4.88 12.00
N THR A 67 -13.13 -4.15 12.19
CA THR A 67 -13.91 -4.25 13.44
C THR A 67 -14.45 -5.66 13.67
N LEU A 68 -14.97 -6.32 12.64
CA LEU A 68 -15.42 -7.71 12.72
C LEU A 68 -14.25 -8.66 12.98
N ALA A 69 -13.14 -8.49 12.30
CA ALA A 69 -11.94 -9.30 12.48
C ALA A 69 -11.36 -9.19 13.91
N LYS A 70 -11.32 -7.97 14.47
CA LYS A 70 -10.83 -7.74 15.84
C LYS A 70 -11.74 -8.38 16.90
N LYS A 71 -13.06 -8.40 16.70
CA LYS A 71 -13.99 -9.12 17.58
C LYS A 71 -13.69 -10.62 17.66
N GLU A 72 -13.10 -11.20 16.63
CA GLU A 72 -12.69 -12.61 16.59
C GLU A 72 -11.20 -12.83 16.91
N GLY A 73 -10.49 -11.80 17.36
CA GLY A 73 -9.06 -11.86 17.69
C GLY A 73 -8.15 -12.07 16.47
N ILE A 74 -8.60 -11.67 15.29
CA ILE A 74 -7.85 -11.81 14.03
C ILE A 74 -6.96 -10.58 13.85
N HIS A 75 -5.70 -10.80 13.52
CA HIS A 75 -4.75 -9.73 13.19
C HIS A 75 -5.14 -9.04 11.88
N THR A 76 -5.05 -7.71 11.85
CA THR A 76 -5.46 -6.88 10.73
C THR A 76 -4.28 -6.09 10.19
N CYS A 77 -4.09 -6.13 8.88
CA CYS A 77 -3.04 -5.41 8.19
C CYS A 77 -3.63 -4.61 7.03
N LEU A 78 -3.32 -3.32 7.00
CA LEU A 78 -3.66 -2.41 5.90
C LEU A 78 -2.45 -2.28 4.97
N ASP A 79 -2.63 -2.58 3.70
CA ASP A 79 -1.65 -2.37 2.63
C ASP A 79 -2.10 -1.19 1.76
N THR A 80 -1.36 -0.09 1.77
CA THR A 80 -1.78 1.17 1.16
C THR A 80 -0.61 1.98 0.59
N SER A 81 -0.90 2.76 -0.43
CA SER A 81 0.01 3.83 -0.89
C SER A 81 -0.03 5.07 0.00
N GLY A 82 -1.01 5.18 0.90
CA GLY A 82 -1.22 6.35 1.74
C GLY A 82 -1.80 7.57 1.00
N ASN A 83 -1.99 7.49 -0.31
CA ASN A 83 -2.38 8.65 -1.11
C ASN A 83 -3.73 9.29 -0.73
N PRO A 84 -4.78 8.54 -0.34
CA PRO A 84 -6.04 9.14 0.10
C PRO A 84 -5.97 9.84 1.46
N PHE A 85 -4.86 9.71 2.20
CA PHE A 85 -4.76 10.31 3.53
C PHE A 85 -4.93 11.83 3.50
N THR A 86 -5.79 12.32 4.39
CA THR A 86 -6.02 13.74 4.65
C THR A 86 -6.50 13.92 6.08
N THR A 87 -6.20 15.06 6.67
CA THR A 87 -6.72 15.47 7.98
C THR A 87 -8.09 16.15 7.90
N GLU A 88 -8.69 16.18 6.70
CA GLU A 88 -10.01 16.76 6.49
C GLU A 88 -11.14 15.78 6.81
N GLU A 89 -12.25 16.31 7.33
CA GLU A 89 -13.46 15.54 7.60
C GLU A 89 -14.27 15.32 6.30
N PRO A 90 -14.98 14.20 6.17
CA PRO A 90 -15.20 13.15 7.18
C PRO A 90 -14.17 12.00 7.15
N PHE A 91 -13.13 12.10 6.33
CA PHE A 91 -12.14 11.03 6.17
C PHE A 91 -11.35 10.83 7.46
N PHE A 92 -10.89 11.91 8.09
CA PHE A 92 -9.97 11.82 9.22
C PHE A 92 -10.56 11.08 10.42
N SER A 93 -11.78 11.41 10.83
CA SER A 93 -12.48 10.69 11.89
C SER A 93 -12.66 9.19 11.61
N LYS A 94 -12.84 8.82 10.34
CA LYS A 94 -12.93 7.41 9.94
C LYS A 94 -11.56 6.74 9.98
N PHE A 95 -10.53 7.46 9.57
CA PHE A 95 -9.15 6.98 9.59
C PHE A 95 -8.67 6.70 11.03
N GLU A 96 -8.94 7.61 11.97
CA GLU A 96 -8.63 7.39 13.39
C GLU A 96 -9.28 6.11 13.92
N LYS A 97 -10.59 5.93 13.68
CA LYS A 97 -11.31 4.70 14.07
C LYS A 97 -10.76 3.45 13.38
N LEU A 98 -10.34 3.56 12.11
CA LEU A 98 -9.72 2.45 11.40
C LEU A 98 -8.39 2.08 12.06
N MET A 99 -7.59 3.06 12.49
CA MET A 99 -6.33 2.81 13.18
C MET A 99 -6.51 2.12 14.54
N GLU A 100 -7.63 2.32 15.24
CA GLU A 100 -7.93 1.57 16.48
C GLU A 100 -8.06 0.06 16.24
N VAL A 101 -8.50 -0.34 15.07
CA VAL A 101 -8.74 -1.75 14.69
C VAL A 101 -7.71 -2.28 13.68
N THR A 102 -6.63 -1.53 13.42
CA THR A 102 -5.52 -1.93 12.55
C THR A 102 -4.29 -2.25 13.39
N ASP A 103 -3.73 -3.46 13.23
CA ASP A 103 -2.52 -3.88 13.96
C ASP A 103 -1.23 -3.50 13.22
N LEU A 104 -1.24 -3.53 11.90
CA LEU A 104 -0.08 -3.23 11.06
C LEU A 104 -0.49 -2.42 9.84
N VAL A 105 0.31 -1.43 9.48
CA VAL A 105 0.19 -0.73 8.21
C VAL A 105 1.42 -1.02 7.36
N MET A 106 1.23 -1.56 6.17
CA MET A 106 2.26 -1.61 5.13
C MET A 106 2.08 -0.39 4.22
N LEU A 107 3.00 0.55 4.32
CA LEU A 107 2.95 1.83 3.62
C LEU A 107 3.99 1.87 2.51
N ASP A 108 3.53 2.11 1.28
CA ASP A 108 4.40 2.28 0.12
C ASP A 108 4.92 3.71 0.03
N ILE A 109 6.22 3.92 0.16
CA ILE A 109 6.89 5.19 -0.19
C ILE A 109 7.65 4.96 -1.49
N LYS A 110 7.09 5.47 -2.59
CA LYS A 110 7.58 5.16 -3.94
C LYS A 110 8.74 6.07 -4.38
N GLU A 111 8.77 7.29 -3.88
CA GLU A 111 9.75 8.31 -4.24
C GLU A 111 9.73 9.42 -3.19
N MET A 112 10.89 9.89 -2.74
CA MET A 112 11.01 10.96 -1.76
C MET A 112 10.91 12.35 -2.39
N ASP A 113 11.47 12.54 -3.58
CA ASP A 113 11.35 13.79 -4.32
C ASP A 113 9.92 13.98 -4.85
N ALA A 114 9.27 15.07 -4.47
CA ALA A 114 7.86 15.33 -4.80
C ALA A 114 7.61 15.45 -6.31
N LYS A 115 8.58 16.01 -7.06
CA LYS A 115 8.45 16.15 -8.51
C LYS A 115 8.53 14.79 -9.20
N ARG A 116 9.55 13.99 -8.86
CA ARG A 116 9.70 12.64 -9.40
C ARG A 116 8.54 11.74 -8.97
N HIS A 117 8.08 11.86 -7.73
CA HIS A 117 6.89 11.13 -7.28
C HIS A 117 5.67 11.45 -8.17
N ARG A 118 5.44 12.73 -8.46
CA ARG A 118 4.33 13.15 -9.34
C ARG A 118 4.52 12.66 -10.78
N GLU A 119 5.72 12.66 -11.30
CA GLU A 119 6.04 12.12 -12.63
C GLU A 119 5.82 10.59 -12.69
N LEU A 120 6.08 9.89 -11.60
CA LEU A 120 5.95 8.44 -11.49
C LEU A 120 4.50 8.00 -11.27
N THR A 121 3.78 8.65 -10.36
CA THR A 121 2.45 8.22 -9.86
C THR A 121 1.29 9.07 -10.36
N GLY A 122 1.56 10.30 -10.80
CA GLY A 122 0.53 11.30 -11.10
C GLY A 122 0.01 12.04 -9.86
N GLN A 123 0.53 11.76 -8.67
CA GLN A 123 0.07 12.28 -7.38
C GLN A 123 1.22 12.90 -6.58
N ASP A 124 0.89 13.72 -5.59
CA ASP A 124 1.87 14.22 -4.60
C ASP A 124 2.21 13.15 -3.56
N ASN A 125 3.33 13.34 -2.84
CA ASN A 125 3.73 12.47 -1.73
C ASN A 125 3.61 13.13 -0.35
N ALA A 126 3.25 14.40 -0.26
CA ALA A 126 3.20 15.14 1.00
C ALA A 126 2.26 14.47 2.02
N ASN A 127 1.06 14.10 1.60
CA ASN A 127 0.07 13.40 2.40
C ASN A 127 0.52 11.99 2.82
N ILE A 128 1.28 11.29 1.97
CA ILE A 128 1.86 9.97 2.30
C ILE A 128 2.87 10.10 3.43
N LEU A 129 3.77 11.08 3.34
CA LEU A 129 4.76 11.36 4.36
C LEU A 129 4.11 11.89 5.66
N GLU A 130 3.03 12.66 5.54
CA GLU A 130 2.20 13.10 6.68
C GLU A 130 1.54 11.91 7.37
N MET A 131 0.95 10.99 6.62
CA MET A 131 0.38 9.74 7.16
C MET A 131 1.43 8.93 7.94
N ALA A 132 2.65 8.78 7.40
CA ALA A 132 3.72 8.07 8.08
C ALA A 132 4.08 8.72 9.43
N ARG A 133 4.17 10.06 9.48
CA ARG A 133 4.41 10.80 10.73
C ARG A 133 3.25 10.62 11.70
N TYR A 134 2.02 10.76 11.22
CA TYR A 134 0.83 10.52 12.06
C TYR A 134 0.84 9.14 12.70
N LEU A 135 1.06 8.08 11.90
CA LEU A 135 1.15 6.71 12.40
C LEU A 135 2.25 6.55 13.45
N SER A 136 3.42 7.11 13.18
CA SER A 136 4.56 7.09 14.10
C SER A 136 4.24 7.78 15.44
N ASP A 137 3.62 8.95 15.41
CA ASP A 137 3.30 9.71 16.60
C ASP A 137 2.18 9.10 17.44
N HIS A 138 1.31 8.31 16.80
CA HIS A 138 0.23 7.56 17.46
C HIS A 138 0.59 6.11 17.79
N GLY A 139 1.89 5.76 17.73
CA GLY A 139 2.36 4.44 18.15
C GLY A 139 1.92 3.28 17.25
N LYS A 140 1.50 3.56 16.00
CA LYS A 140 1.08 2.52 15.06
C LYS A 140 2.27 1.85 14.40
N VAL A 141 2.35 0.54 14.51
CA VAL A 141 3.39 -0.26 13.86
C VAL A 141 3.23 -0.19 12.35
N MET A 142 4.32 0.09 11.66
CA MET A 142 4.31 0.12 10.21
C MET A 142 5.52 -0.60 9.60
N TRP A 143 5.31 -1.13 8.42
CA TRP A 143 6.37 -1.51 7.48
C TRP A 143 6.40 -0.50 6.36
N ILE A 144 7.59 -0.02 6.03
CA ILE A 144 7.79 0.84 4.87
C ILE A 144 8.25 -0.02 3.71
N ARG A 145 7.59 0.12 2.56
CA ARG A 145 7.94 -0.61 1.35
C ARG A 145 8.35 0.37 0.26
N HIS A 146 9.40 0.01 -0.45
CA HIS A 146 9.92 0.77 -1.57
C HIS A 146 10.13 -0.13 -2.78
N VAL A 147 9.50 0.21 -3.91
CA VAL A 147 9.68 -0.53 -5.16
C VAL A 147 10.92 -0.01 -5.86
N LEU A 148 11.92 -0.87 -6.01
CA LEU A 148 13.19 -0.54 -6.66
C LEU A 148 13.07 -0.72 -8.17
N VAL A 149 13.01 0.39 -8.90
CA VAL A 149 12.99 0.44 -10.36
C VAL A 149 14.30 1.07 -10.84
N PRO A 150 15.21 0.30 -11.47
CA PRO A 150 16.49 0.85 -11.96
C PRO A 150 16.32 2.07 -12.86
N GLY A 151 17.11 3.11 -12.59
CA GLY A 151 17.06 4.38 -13.31
C GLY A 151 15.84 5.26 -12.99
N VAL A 152 14.95 4.82 -12.10
CA VAL A 152 13.72 5.56 -11.75
C VAL A 152 13.62 5.85 -10.26
N THR A 153 13.71 4.82 -9.40
CA THR A 153 13.57 4.94 -7.95
C THR A 153 14.80 4.46 -7.18
N ASP A 154 15.91 4.22 -7.87
CA ASP A 154 17.17 3.72 -7.32
C ASP A 154 18.26 4.79 -7.17
N GLN A 155 17.90 6.07 -7.28
CA GLN A 155 18.79 7.20 -7.11
C GLN A 155 19.34 7.21 -5.69
N GLU A 156 20.67 7.36 -5.55
CA GLU A 156 21.32 7.32 -4.23
C GLU A 156 20.77 8.37 -3.28
N GLU A 157 20.57 9.58 -3.79
CA GLU A 157 20.05 10.72 -3.03
C GLU A 157 18.66 10.42 -2.43
N ASP A 158 17.80 9.74 -3.20
CA ASP A 158 16.43 9.40 -2.75
C ASP A 158 16.42 8.27 -1.76
N LEU A 159 17.23 7.25 -1.97
CA LEU A 159 17.39 6.15 -1.01
C LEU A 159 17.96 6.67 0.31
N LEU A 160 18.91 7.60 0.28
CA LEU A 160 19.42 8.26 1.48
C LEU A 160 18.35 9.13 2.15
N ALA A 161 17.57 9.89 1.39
CA ALA A 161 16.46 10.68 1.90
C ALA A 161 15.37 9.79 2.53
N LEU A 162 15.06 8.64 1.91
CA LEU A 162 14.14 7.65 2.46
C LEU A 162 14.68 7.06 3.78
N ARG A 163 15.96 6.70 3.83
CA ARG A 163 16.61 6.22 5.06
C ARG A 163 16.47 7.24 6.19
N ASP A 164 16.81 8.49 5.92
CA ASP A 164 16.80 9.54 6.94
C ASP A 164 15.37 9.85 7.39
N PHE A 165 14.40 9.81 6.47
CA PHE A 165 13.00 9.92 6.82
C PHE A 165 12.53 8.77 7.71
N VAL A 166 12.83 7.53 7.33
CA VAL A 166 12.49 6.33 8.13
C VAL A 166 13.12 6.39 9.52
N ALA A 167 14.39 6.83 9.62
CA ALA A 167 15.08 6.98 10.90
C ALA A 167 14.44 8.04 11.82
N SER A 168 13.67 8.98 11.26
CA SER A 168 12.90 9.96 12.04
C SER A 168 11.60 9.41 12.63
N LEU A 169 11.13 8.24 12.16
CA LEU A 169 9.91 7.60 12.62
C LEU A 169 10.20 6.61 13.76
N LYS A 170 9.29 6.53 14.74
CA LYS A 170 9.49 5.77 15.99
C LYS A 170 8.97 4.33 15.92
N THR A 171 8.08 4.02 14.97
CA THR A 171 7.29 2.78 14.97
C THR A 171 7.45 1.96 13.69
N VAL A 172 8.50 2.21 12.92
CA VAL A 172 8.84 1.39 11.77
C VAL A 172 9.50 0.10 12.26
N ASP A 173 8.79 -1.02 12.10
CA ASP A 173 9.27 -2.37 12.46
C ASP A 173 10.12 -2.98 11.33
N ARG A 174 9.84 -2.59 10.09
CA ARG A 174 10.53 -3.14 8.92
C ARG A 174 10.57 -2.16 7.76
N VAL A 175 11.65 -2.24 6.99
CA VAL A 175 11.76 -1.63 5.66
C VAL A 175 11.99 -2.73 4.64
N GLU A 176 11.20 -2.75 3.57
CA GLU A 176 11.28 -3.77 2.53
C GLU A 176 11.56 -3.13 1.16
N ILE A 177 12.57 -3.63 0.46
CA ILE A 177 12.75 -3.35 -0.96
C ILE A 177 11.98 -4.40 -1.75
N LEU A 178 11.12 -3.94 -2.62
CA LEU A 178 10.38 -4.76 -3.57
C LEU A 178 11.04 -4.61 -4.95
N PRO A 179 11.75 -5.62 -5.45
CA PRO A 179 12.32 -5.55 -6.79
C PRO A 179 11.21 -5.40 -7.83
N TYR A 180 11.37 -4.42 -8.72
CA TYR A 180 10.46 -4.25 -9.85
C TYR A 180 10.41 -5.52 -10.71
N HIS A 181 9.24 -5.82 -11.25
CA HIS A 181 9.03 -6.92 -12.18
C HIS A 181 7.92 -6.57 -13.20
N THR A 182 7.92 -7.24 -14.33
CA THR A 182 7.04 -6.96 -15.47
C THR A 182 5.72 -7.75 -15.48
N LEU A 183 5.41 -8.48 -14.40
CA LEU A 183 4.25 -9.39 -14.35
C LEU A 183 2.89 -8.70 -14.56
N GLY A 184 2.78 -7.38 -14.35
CA GLY A 184 1.55 -6.62 -14.58
C GLY A 184 1.42 -6.00 -15.97
N VAL A 185 2.46 -6.05 -16.80
CA VAL A 185 2.49 -5.33 -18.10
C VAL A 185 1.41 -5.79 -19.06
N PHE A 186 1.06 -7.09 -19.05
CA PHE A 186 0.03 -7.62 -19.91
C PHE A 186 -1.33 -6.96 -19.70
N LYS A 187 -1.67 -6.60 -18.45
CA LYS A 187 -2.93 -5.91 -18.11
C LYS A 187 -3.03 -4.53 -18.76
N TRP A 188 -1.91 -3.80 -18.81
CA TRP A 188 -1.88 -2.50 -19.50
C TRP A 188 -2.20 -2.65 -20.99
N LYS A 189 -1.65 -3.68 -21.63
CA LYS A 189 -1.92 -3.99 -23.03
C LYS A 189 -3.39 -4.38 -23.25
N GLU A 190 -3.96 -5.23 -22.39
CA GLU A 190 -5.35 -5.64 -22.45
C GLU A 190 -6.32 -4.47 -22.28
N LEU A 191 -5.96 -3.48 -21.45
CA LEU A 191 -6.74 -2.27 -21.21
C LEU A 191 -6.49 -1.17 -22.27
N GLY A 192 -5.57 -1.39 -23.23
CA GLY A 192 -5.20 -0.38 -24.22
C GLY A 192 -4.50 0.86 -23.60
N LEU A 193 -3.90 0.70 -22.43
CA LEU A 193 -3.21 1.78 -21.72
C LEU A 193 -1.72 1.80 -22.06
N PRO A 194 -1.10 2.98 -22.23
CA PRO A 194 0.35 3.08 -22.43
C PRO A 194 1.08 2.71 -21.15
N TYR A 195 2.01 1.78 -21.21
CA TYR A 195 2.86 1.42 -20.09
C TYR A 195 4.03 2.41 -19.97
N GLY A 196 4.17 3.06 -18.84
CA GLY A 196 5.11 4.17 -18.69
C GLY A 196 6.55 3.78 -18.36
N LEU A 197 6.88 2.47 -18.31
CA LEU A 197 8.22 1.94 -18.01
C LEU A 197 8.59 0.81 -18.99
N GLU A 198 8.39 1.04 -20.30
CA GLU A 198 8.64 0.02 -21.34
C GLU A 198 10.09 -0.43 -21.36
N ASP A 199 11.04 0.49 -21.08
CA ASP A 199 12.48 0.25 -21.11
C ASP A 199 13.05 -0.17 -19.74
N ALA A 200 12.22 -0.28 -18.69
CA ALA A 200 12.71 -0.62 -17.37
C ALA A 200 12.86 -2.14 -17.21
N GLU A 201 14.07 -2.56 -16.85
CA GLU A 201 14.39 -3.94 -16.55
C GLU A 201 14.29 -4.22 -15.04
N PRO A 202 14.00 -5.46 -14.63
CA PRO A 202 14.09 -5.84 -13.22
C PRO A 202 15.50 -5.57 -12.67
N PRO A 203 15.63 -5.13 -11.40
CA PRO A 203 16.93 -4.88 -10.81
C PRO A 203 17.74 -6.16 -10.65
N THR A 204 19.07 -6.05 -10.85
CA THR A 204 20.00 -7.13 -10.55
C THR A 204 20.12 -7.34 -9.04
N LYS A 205 20.67 -8.47 -8.62
CA LYS A 205 20.94 -8.74 -7.21
C LYS A 205 21.87 -7.68 -6.60
N GLU A 206 22.88 -7.23 -7.35
CA GLU A 206 23.83 -6.22 -6.93
C GLU A 206 23.14 -4.87 -6.70
N GLN A 207 22.20 -4.49 -7.57
CA GLN A 207 21.41 -3.27 -7.40
C GLN A 207 20.50 -3.34 -6.15
N VAL A 208 19.87 -4.47 -5.91
CA VAL A 208 19.05 -4.68 -4.70
C VAL A 208 19.93 -4.60 -3.44
N GLU A 209 21.09 -5.26 -3.41
CA GLU A 209 22.01 -5.22 -2.26
C GLU A 209 22.60 -3.81 -2.05
N ARG A 210 22.92 -3.08 -3.13
CA ARG A 210 23.32 -1.68 -3.03
C ARG A 210 22.22 -0.84 -2.38
N ALA A 211 20.97 -0.98 -2.82
CA ALA A 211 19.84 -0.23 -2.27
C ALA A 211 19.61 -0.57 -0.80
N LYS A 212 19.67 -1.85 -0.41
CA LYS A 212 19.60 -2.28 0.99
C LYS A 212 20.69 -1.62 1.84
N LYS A 213 21.92 -1.61 1.35
CA LYS A 213 23.05 -0.99 2.04
C LYS A 213 22.83 0.52 2.25
N LEU A 214 22.34 1.22 1.23
CA LEU A 214 22.02 2.66 1.33
C LEU A 214 20.91 2.94 2.34
N LEU A 215 19.89 2.08 2.39
CA LEU A 215 18.80 2.17 3.34
C LEU A 215 19.17 1.69 4.75
N GLY A 216 20.35 1.07 4.94
CA GLY A 216 20.78 0.54 6.24
C GLY A 216 19.99 -0.69 6.70
N ILE A 217 19.45 -1.47 5.78
CA ILE A 217 18.71 -2.71 6.06
C ILE A 217 19.52 -3.93 5.62
N ALA A 218 19.50 -4.98 6.43
CA ALA A 218 20.23 -6.22 6.18
C ALA A 218 19.35 -7.23 5.40
#